data_98d5da6c36c9dbfec0c953db64927295
#
_entry.id   98d5da6c36c9dbfec0c953db64927295
#
_cell.length_a   1.000
_cell.length_b   1.000
_cell.length_c   1.000
_cell.angle_alpha   90.00
_cell.angle_beta   90.00
_cell.angle_gamma   90.00
#
_symmetry.space_group_name_H-M   'P 1'
#
loop_
_entity.id
_entity.type
_entity.pdbx_description
1 polymer ?
#
loop_
_entity_poly.entity_id
_entity_poly.type
_entity_poly.pdbx_seq_one_letter_code
_entity_poly.pdbx_strand_id
1 'polypeptide(L)'
;MHEVCILVRINTIIACTLHVLMTILCIHITFGRSFMGPYPHNAAVSVIDDANPAGTDGFEFVEFAHPDPAALESLFKQMGYEEVARHKWRDISLYRQGSINYLLNRDSETHAAEFVTEHGPCAPAMAWRVVDSQHALQRALELGASEYTGSGKSLDVPAVYGIGGSLLYFVDCYGDKGSPYDSEFEWLGEVDPKPAGVGFHYIDHLTHNVQRGNMDTWYRFYADTFNFKEIRFFDIEGKASGLFSRALTSPCGKIRIPINESADDKSQIEEYLKAYKGEGIQHIAVGSDDLYTSTDAIAERGLKFMPGPPDTYYEQSRTRVVDHEEPIERMKQHGILIDGEGVVDGGTTRILLQIFSKTVIGPIFFEFIQRKGDDGFGEGNFKALFESIEADQIARGVLKAS
;
A
#
# COMPACT_ATOMS: atom_id res chain seq x y z
N MET A 1 -44.45 -55.14 10.89
CA MET A 1 -43.13 -54.96 10.21
C MET A 1 -43.16 -54.04 8.99
N HIS A 2 -44.32 -53.73 8.37
CA HIS A 2 -44.36 -52.78 7.20
C HIS A 2 -44.32 -51.29 7.58
N GLU A 3 -44.88 -50.89 8.72
CA GLU A 3 -44.92 -49.47 9.13
C GLU A 3 -43.57 -48.91 9.62
N VAL A 4 -42.74 -49.74 10.24
CA VAL A 4 -41.39 -49.30 10.72
C VAL A 4 -40.45 -49.06 9.52
N CYS A 5 -40.60 -49.77 8.40
CA CYS A 5 -39.79 -49.62 7.22
C CYS A 5 -40.08 -48.30 6.44
N ILE A 6 -41.32 -47.84 6.50
CA ILE A 6 -41.75 -46.59 5.82
C ILE A 6 -41.25 -45.34 6.60
N LEU A 7 -41.31 -45.35 7.93
CA LEU A 7 -40.80 -44.26 8.77
C LEU A 7 -39.28 -44.09 8.67
N VAL A 8 -38.51 -45.15 8.58
CA VAL A 8 -37.05 -45.08 8.39
C VAL A 8 -36.69 -44.55 7.02
N ARG A 9 -37.43 -44.91 5.96
CA ARG A 9 -37.19 -44.35 4.62
C ARG A 9 -37.57 -42.87 4.48
N ILE A 10 -38.63 -42.41 5.14
CA ILE A 10 -39.05 -41.02 5.15
C ILE A 10 -38.03 -40.15 5.90
N ASN A 11 -37.53 -40.60 7.05
CA ASN A 11 -36.49 -39.87 7.79
C ASN A 11 -35.16 -39.79 7.05
N THR A 12 -34.76 -40.83 6.30
CA THR A 12 -33.55 -40.84 5.50
C THR A 12 -33.66 -39.90 4.30
N ILE A 13 -34.82 -39.83 3.66
CA ILE A 13 -35.07 -38.92 2.53
C ILE A 13 -35.09 -37.44 3.03
N ILE A 14 -35.72 -37.18 4.16
CA ILE A 14 -35.78 -35.83 4.76
C ILE A 14 -34.34 -35.39 5.18
N ALA A 15 -33.56 -36.27 5.79
CA ALA A 15 -32.15 -35.96 6.16
C ALA A 15 -31.26 -35.72 4.95
N CYS A 16 -31.38 -36.50 3.88
CA CYS A 16 -30.67 -36.25 2.63
C CYS A 16 -31.11 -34.95 1.94
N THR A 17 -32.40 -34.63 1.96
CA THR A 17 -32.94 -33.42 1.33
C THR A 17 -32.50 -32.15 2.12
N LEU A 18 -32.50 -32.22 3.46
CA LEU A 18 -31.96 -31.14 4.30
C LEU A 18 -30.45 -30.98 4.11
N HIS A 19 -29.70 -32.06 3.98
CA HIS A 19 -28.24 -31.98 3.76
C HIS A 19 -27.91 -31.39 2.39
N VAL A 20 -28.63 -31.75 1.33
CA VAL A 20 -28.50 -31.18 -0.01
C VAL A 20 -28.95 -29.71 0.00
N LEU A 21 -30.05 -29.36 0.68
CA LEU A 21 -30.48 -27.96 0.81
C LEU A 21 -29.50 -27.11 1.63
N MET A 22 -28.92 -27.63 2.72
CA MET A 22 -27.88 -26.93 3.46
C MET A 22 -26.57 -26.80 2.64
N THR A 23 -26.19 -27.82 1.87
CA THR A 23 -25.02 -27.76 0.99
C THR A 23 -25.25 -26.80 -0.17
N ILE A 24 -26.44 -26.76 -0.77
CA ILE A 24 -26.81 -25.78 -1.80
C ILE A 24 -26.93 -24.38 -1.20
N LEU A 25 -27.44 -24.22 0.04
CA LEU A 25 -27.49 -22.93 0.72
C LEU A 25 -26.08 -22.45 1.11
N CYS A 26 -25.18 -23.33 1.55
CA CYS A 26 -23.77 -23.00 1.74
C CYS A 26 -23.07 -22.65 0.42
N ILE A 27 -23.37 -23.32 -0.69
CA ILE A 27 -22.81 -23.02 -2.00
C ILE A 27 -23.40 -21.69 -2.56
N HIS A 28 -24.67 -21.37 -2.29
CA HIS A 28 -25.27 -20.10 -2.71
C HIS A 28 -24.88 -18.89 -1.84
N ILE A 29 -24.44 -19.11 -0.60
CA ILE A 29 -23.90 -18.05 0.26
C ILE A 29 -22.45 -17.73 -0.11
N THR A 30 -21.73 -18.65 -0.77
CA THR A 30 -20.35 -18.43 -1.25
C THR A 30 -20.27 -17.80 -2.66
N PHE A 31 -21.35 -17.71 -3.43
CA PHE A 31 -21.35 -17.16 -4.80
C PHE A 31 -21.96 -15.75 -4.94
N GLY A 32 -22.21 -15.04 -3.84
CA GLY A 32 -22.96 -13.77 -3.86
C GLY A 32 -22.31 -12.56 -3.22
N ARG A 33 -21.00 -12.51 -3.07
CA ARG A 33 -20.28 -11.27 -2.78
C ARG A 33 -18.98 -11.25 -3.58
N SER A 34 -19.02 -10.58 -4.72
CA SER A 34 -17.84 -9.98 -5.30
C SER A 34 -17.37 -8.93 -4.27
N PHE A 35 -16.61 -9.35 -3.28
CA PHE A 35 -15.87 -8.46 -2.41
C PHE A 35 -14.78 -7.82 -3.27
N MET A 36 -15.10 -6.71 -3.92
CA MET A 36 -14.12 -5.78 -4.44
C MET A 36 -13.72 -4.84 -3.30
N GLY A 37 -13.08 -5.39 -2.29
CA GLY A 37 -12.46 -4.65 -1.20
C GLY A 37 -11.09 -5.23 -0.92
N PRO A 38 -10.20 -4.51 -0.24
CA PRO A 38 -8.89 -5.03 0.08
C PRO A 38 -9.07 -6.28 0.92
N TYR A 39 -8.46 -7.37 0.45
CA TYR A 39 -8.31 -8.51 1.32
C TYR A 39 -7.50 -8.08 2.55
N PRO A 40 -7.85 -8.56 3.74
CA PRO A 40 -6.98 -8.42 4.89
C PRO A 40 -5.57 -8.89 4.52
N HIS A 41 -4.54 -8.23 5.04
CA HIS A 41 -3.14 -8.59 4.81
C HIS A 41 -2.81 -10.05 5.18
N ASN A 42 -3.64 -10.70 5.98
CA ASN A 42 -3.56 -12.11 6.38
C ASN A 42 -4.48 -13.04 5.58
N ALA A 43 -5.07 -12.58 4.47
CA ALA A 43 -5.87 -13.44 3.60
C ALA A 43 -5.02 -14.58 2.98
N ALA A 44 -5.68 -15.66 2.59
CA ALA A 44 -5.05 -16.82 1.99
C ALA A 44 -4.17 -16.43 0.78
N VAL A 45 -3.15 -17.24 0.51
CA VAL A 45 -2.31 -17.13 -0.70
C VAL A 45 -3.19 -17.20 -1.94
N SER A 46 -2.92 -16.33 -2.90
CA SER A 46 -3.64 -16.24 -4.16
C SER A 46 -3.39 -17.45 -5.07
N VAL A 47 -4.23 -17.60 -6.06
CA VAL A 47 -4.05 -18.58 -7.15
C VAL A 47 -3.98 -17.84 -8.49
N ILE A 48 -3.39 -18.48 -9.50
CA ILE A 48 -3.45 -18.02 -10.88
C ILE A 48 -4.76 -18.52 -11.47
N ASP A 49 -5.62 -17.61 -11.91
CA ASP A 49 -6.89 -17.87 -12.58
C ASP A 49 -7.25 -16.72 -13.53
N ASP A 50 -8.43 -16.79 -14.14
CA ASP A 50 -8.91 -15.75 -15.07
C ASP A 50 -9.10 -14.39 -14.40
N ALA A 51 -9.37 -14.35 -13.08
CA ALA A 51 -9.51 -13.11 -12.32
C ALA A 51 -8.15 -12.52 -11.91
N ASN A 52 -7.19 -13.40 -11.57
CA ASN A 52 -5.83 -13.05 -11.17
C ASN A 52 -4.77 -13.70 -12.09
N PRO A 53 -4.73 -13.32 -13.37
CA PRO A 53 -3.93 -14.01 -14.35
C PRO A 53 -2.42 -13.87 -14.19
N ALA A 54 -1.95 -12.86 -13.46
CA ALA A 54 -0.53 -12.70 -13.10
C ALA A 54 -0.18 -13.34 -11.75
N GLY A 55 -1.19 -13.86 -11.01
CA GLY A 55 -0.98 -14.47 -9.70
C GLY A 55 -0.50 -13.50 -8.61
N THR A 56 -0.92 -12.22 -8.66
CA THR A 56 -0.53 -11.22 -7.64
C THR A 56 -1.00 -11.63 -6.25
N ASP A 57 -0.17 -11.37 -5.20
CA ASP A 57 -0.45 -11.78 -3.82
C ASP A 57 0.00 -10.80 -2.72
N GLY A 58 0.24 -9.56 -3.07
CA GLY A 58 0.59 -8.50 -2.13
C GLY A 58 1.97 -7.88 -2.38
N PHE A 59 2.34 -6.91 -1.55
CA PHE A 59 3.67 -6.31 -1.58
C PHE A 59 4.69 -7.22 -0.88
N GLU A 60 5.92 -7.29 -1.42
CA GLU A 60 7.04 -7.95 -0.74
C GLU A 60 8.00 -6.94 -0.11
N PHE A 61 8.48 -5.95 -0.89
CA PHE A 61 9.35 -4.91 -0.36
C PHE A 61 9.21 -3.58 -1.12
N VAL A 62 9.72 -2.53 -0.50
CA VAL A 62 10.09 -1.26 -1.18
C VAL A 62 11.59 -1.09 -1.01
N GLU A 63 12.27 -0.75 -2.09
CA GLU A 63 13.69 -0.41 -2.08
C GLU A 63 13.87 1.10 -2.01
N PHE A 64 14.88 1.52 -1.26
CA PHE A 64 15.22 2.93 -1.08
C PHE A 64 16.71 3.17 -1.33
N ALA A 65 17.00 4.32 -1.93
CA ALA A 65 18.35 4.81 -2.09
C ALA A 65 18.44 6.32 -1.75
N HIS A 66 19.57 6.73 -1.22
CA HIS A 66 19.78 8.10 -0.76
C HIS A 66 21.25 8.52 -0.93
N PRO A 67 21.55 9.76 -1.36
CA PRO A 67 22.94 10.24 -1.42
C PRO A 67 23.64 10.25 -0.05
N ASP A 68 22.89 10.36 1.04
CA ASP A 68 23.33 10.15 2.41
C ASP A 68 22.52 8.98 3.03
N PRO A 69 22.98 7.73 2.94
CA PRO A 69 22.26 6.57 3.45
C PRO A 69 21.98 6.61 4.96
N ALA A 70 22.82 7.27 5.75
CA ALA A 70 22.64 7.39 7.20
C ALA A 70 21.32 8.14 7.56
N ALA A 71 20.87 9.04 6.70
CA ALA A 71 19.58 9.68 6.85
C ALA A 71 18.41 8.68 6.78
N LEU A 72 18.46 7.71 5.85
CA LEU A 72 17.46 6.64 5.75
C LEU A 72 17.53 5.66 6.92
N GLU A 73 18.74 5.28 7.36
CA GLU A 73 18.91 4.42 8.54
C GLU A 73 18.28 5.05 9.79
N SER A 74 18.50 6.36 9.98
CA SER A 74 17.90 7.12 11.07
C SER A 74 16.38 7.17 10.95
N LEU A 75 15.86 7.43 9.76
CA LEU A 75 14.43 7.50 9.49
C LEU A 75 13.74 6.15 9.76
N PHE A 76 14.30 5.04 9.27
CA PHE A 76 13.73 3.71 9.48
C PHE A 76 13.69 3.35 10.97
N LYS A 77 14.75 3.66 11.74
CA LYS A 77 14.76 3.48 13.19
C LYS A 77 13.72 4.36 13.89
N GLN A 78 13.52 5.61 13.46
CA GLN A 78 12.46 6.47 13.98
C GLN A 78 11.07 5.87 13.75
N MET A 79 10.85 5.25 12.59
CA MET A 79 9.59 4.56 12.27
C MET A 79 9.47 3.16 12.89
N GLY A 80 10.46 2.70 13.66
CA GLY A 80 10.43 1.41 14.36
C GLY A 80 10.89 0.22 13.56
N TYR A 81 11.56 0.43 12.41
CA TYR A 81 12.17 -0.65 11.64
C TYR A 81 13.53 -1.02 12.22
N GLU A 82 13.86 -2.29 12.19
CA GLU A 82 15.17 -2.83 12.60
C GLU A 82 15.90 -3.41 11.39
N GLU A 83 17.22 -3.22 11.33
CA GLU A 83 18.08 -3.91 10.37
C GLU A 83 18.17 -5.37 10.80
N VAL A 84 17.64 -6.29 9.98
CA VAL A 84 17.56 -7.72 10.33
C VAL A 84 18.50 -8.61 9.51
N ALA A 85 18.93 -8.13 8.33
CA ALA A 85 19.84 -8.89 7.48
C ALA A 85 20.63 -7.95 6.56
N ARG A 86 21.77 -8.44 6.06
CA ARG A 86 22.63 -7.76 5.08
C ARG A 86 22.87 -8.67 3.90
N HIS A 87 22.86 -8.09 2.71
CA HIS A 87 23.16 -8.82 1.50
C HIS A 87 24.62 -9.33 1.51
N LYS A 88 24.84 -10.57 1.09
CA LYS A 88 26.16 -11.26 1.19
C LYS A 88 27.24 -10.65 0.30
N TRP A 89 26.85 -10.02 -0.81
CA TRP A 89 27.76 -9.56 -1.87
C TRP A 89 27.58 -8.10 -2.28
N ARG A 90 26.55 -7.45 -1.77
CA ARG A 90 26.20 -6.06 -2.11
C ARG A 90 26.03 -5.23 -0.85
N ASP A 91 26.23 -3.95 -0.95
CA ASP A 91 25.97 -3.05 0.18
C ASP A 91 24.46 -2.72 0.27
N ILE A 92 23.68 -3.74 0.63
CA ILE A 92 22.22 -3.63 0.79
C ILE A 92 21.84 -4.20 2.16
N SER A 93 21.06 -3.45 2.93
CA SER A 93 20.49 -3.88 4.21
C SER A 93 18.99 -4.10 4.10
N LEU A 94 18.50 -5.16 4.76
CA LEU A 94 17.07 -5.41 4.96
C LEU A 94 16.64 -4.85 6.30
N TYR A 95 15.75 -3.88 6.27
CA TYR A 95 15.02 -3.34 7.42
C TYR A 95 13.62 -3.93 7.46
N ARG A 96 13.17 -4.31 8.66
CA ARG A 96 11.86 -4.98 8.81
C ARG A 96 11.09 -4.45 10.01
N GLN A 97 9.78 -4.47 9.88
CA GLN A 97 8.80 -4.32 10.95
C GLN A 97 7.52 -5.06 10.56
N GLY A 98 7.08 -6.02 11.40
CA GLY A 98 5.97 -6.90 11.04
C GLY A 98 6.23 -7.66 9.73
N SER A 99 5.35 -7.50 8.74
CA SER A 99 5.53 -8.07 7.39
C SER A 99 6.04 -7.04 6.37
N ILE A 100 6.45 -5.86 6.81
CA ILE A 100 6.98 -4.80 5.95
C ILE A 100 8.49 -4.98 5.80
N ASN A 101 8.96 -5.05 4.56
CA ASN A 101 10.38 -5.15 4.22
C ASN A 101 10.81 -3.89 3.46
N TYR A 102 11.88 -3.25 3.91
CA TYR A 102 12.55 -2.14 3.22
C TYR A 102 13.99 -2.55 2.90
N LEU A 103 14.38 -2.42 1.65
CA LEU A 103 15.78 -2.55 1.25
C LEU A 103 16.43 -1.17 1.23
N LEU A 104 17.47 -0.97 2.01
CA LEU A 104 18.33 0.20 1.91
C LEU A 104 19.52 -0.17 1.03
N ASN A 105 19.54 0.35 -0.18
CA ASN A 105 20.57 0.09 -1.16
C ASN A 105 21.62 1.21 -1.17
N ARG A 106 22.88 0.85 -0.90
CA ARG A 106 24.07 1.72 -0.92
C ARG A 106 25.08 1.27 -1.97
N ASP A 107 24.79 0.19 -2.67
CA ASP A 107 25.69 -0.43 -3.64
C ASP A 107 25.77 0.38 -4.94
N SER A 108 26.97 0.77 -5.32
CA SER A 108 27.22 1.62 -6.49
C SER A 108 27.08 0.90 -7.85
N GLU A 109 26.92 -0.42 -7.86
CA GLU A 109 26.81 -1.23 -9.08
C GLU A 109 25.39 -1.70 -9.36
N THR A 110 24.38 -1.07 -8.71
CA THR A 110 22.98 -1.43 -8.87
C THR A 110 22.20 -0.37 -9.65
N HIS A 111 21.02 -0.76 -10.17
CA HIS A 111 20.04 0.17 -10.76
C HIS A 111 19.69 1.31 -9.79
N ALA A 112 19.64 1.05 -8.50
CA ALA A 112 19.38 2.06 -7.48
C ALA A 112 20.44 3.17 -7.44
N ALA A 113 21.71 2.87 -7.74
CA ALA A 113 22.79 3.86 -7.80
C ALA A 113 22.63 4.81 -8.99
N GLU A 114 22.21 4.30 -10.14
CA GLU A 114 21.90 5.13 -11.31
C GLU A 114 20.66 5.98 -11.02
N PHE A 115 19.64 5.37 -10.45
CA PHE A 115 18.37 6.02 -10.14
C PHE A 115 18.53 7.14 -9.09
N VAL A 116 19.30 6.92 -8.01
CA VAL A 116 19.59 7.97 -7.01
C VAL A 116 20.42 9.12 -7.57
N THR A 117 21.28 8.87 -8.56
CA THR A 117 22.05 9.91 -9.23
C THR A 117 21.15 10.84 -10.03
N GLU A 118 20.10 10.31 -10.64
CA GLU A 118 19.12 11.10 -11.41
C GLU A 118 18.11 11.82 -10.51
N HIS A 119 17.50 11.08 -9.57
CA HIS A 119 16.35 11.53 -8.78
C HIS A 119 16.72 12.13 -7.41
N GLY A 120 17.93 11.88 -6.90
CA GLY A 120 18.28 12.15 -5.50
C GLY A 120 17.65 11.09 -4.57
N PRO A 121 17.24 11.47 -3.33
CA PRO A 121 16.56 10.53 -2.43
C PRO A 121 15.32 9.92 -3.08
N CYS A 122 15.24 8.59 -3.14
CA CYS A 122 14.24 7.93 -3.99
C CYS A 122 13.82 6.54 -3.49
N ALA A 123 12.74 6.02 -4.10
CA ALA A 123 12.31 4.63 -4.06
C ALA A 123 12.49 4.02 -5.46
N PRO A 124 13.66 3.44 -5.78
CA PRO A 124 14.00 2.95 -7.11
C PRO A 124 13.32 1.64 -7.49
N ALA A 125 12.68 0.95 -6.53
CA ALA A 125 11.96 -0.28 -6.82
C ALA A 125 10.89 -0.60 -5.79
N MET A 126 9.93 -1.39 -6.25
CA MET A 126 8.99 -2.16 -5.40
C MET A 126 8.97 -3.61 -5.83
N ALA A 127 8.58 -4.49 -4.93
CA ALA A 127 8.39 -5.91 -5.24
C ALA A 127 6.99 -6.36 -4.88
N TRP A 128 6.43 -7.21 -5.73
CA TRP A 128 5.17 -7.89 -5.47
C TRP A 128 5.40 -9.37 -5.23
N ARG A 129 4.66 -9.91 -4.29
CA ARG A 129 4.45 -11.36 -4.17
C ARG A 129 3.58 -11.82 -5.32
N VAL A 130 3.99 -12.90 -5.94
CA VAL A 130 3.24 -13.56 -7.00
C VAL A 130 3.28 -15.08 -6.79
N VAL A 131 2.31 -15.80 -7.32
CA VAL A 131 2.24 -17.26 -7.18
C VAL A 131 3.40 -17.95 -7.89
N ASP A 132 3.81 -17.42 -9.06
CA ASP A 132 4.90 -17.90 -9.91
C ASP A 132 5.53 -16.70 -10.62
N SER A 133 6.80 -16.43 -10.32
CA SER A 133 7.52 -15.25 -10.79
C SER A 133 7.83 -15.27 -12.28
N GLN A 134 8.10 -16.47 -12.83
CA GLN A 134 8.37 -16.63 -14.25
C GLN A 134 7.08 -16.49 -15.09
N HIS A 135 5.97 -17.01 -14.58
CA HIS A 135 4.65 -16.82 -15.20
C HIS A 135 4.25 -15.34 -15.22
N ALA A 136 4.44 -14.63 -14.11
CA ALA A 136 4.15 -13.19 -14.00
C ALA A 136 5.01 -12.37 -14.98
N LEU A 137 6.32 -12.68 -15.07
CA LEU A 137 7.23 -12.06 -16.04
C LEU A 137 6.78 -12.32 -17.47
N GLN A 138 6.58 -13.60 -17.86
CA GLN A 138 6.19 -13.97 -19.22
C GLN A 138 4.92 -13.24 -19.66
N ARG A 139 3.91 -13.21 -18.78
CA ARG A 139 2.67 -12.45 -19.03
C ARG A 139 2.94 -10.96 -19.22
N ALA A 140 3.76 -10.37 -18.36
CA ALA A 140 4.08 -8.95 -18.46
C ALA A 140 4.75 -8.60 -19.81
N LEU A 141 5.68 -9.43 -20.25
CA LEU A 141 6.37 -9.26 -21.54
C LEU A 141 5.42 -9.41 -22.73
N GLU A 142 4.53 -10.40 -22.71
CA GLU A 142 3.52 -10.62 -23.76
C GLU A 142 2.58 -9.41 -23.90
N LEU A 143 2.36 -8.66 -22.83
CA LEU A 143 1.50 -7.48 -22.79
C LEU A 143 2.27 -6.16 -22.89
N GLY A 144 3.57 -6.21 -23.25
CA GLY A 144 4.36 -5.06 -23.66
C GLY A 144 5.19 -4.41 -22.54
N ALA A 145 5.29 -5.03 -21.35
CA ALA A 145 6.26 -4.60 -20.36
C ALA A 145 7.69 -4.85 -20.83
N SER A 146 8.65 -4.06 -20.33
CA SER A 146 10.07 -4.20 -20.64
C SER A 146 10.79 -4.87 -19.49
N GLU A 147 11.46 -5.99 -19.75
CA GLU A 147 12.26 -6.70 -18.74
C GLU A 147 13.52 -5.90 -18.38
N TYR A 148 13.88 -5.90 -17.09
CA TYR A 148 15.20 -5.48 -16.64
C TYR A 148 16.16 -6.66 -16.68
N THR A 149 17.07 -6.67 -17.66
CA THR A 149 18.07 -7.71 -17.88
C THR A 149 19.47 -7.36 -17.33
N GLY A 150 19.60 -6.19 -16.68
CA GLY A 150 20.85 -5.74 -16.09
C GLY A 150 21.27 -6.57 -14.87
N SER A 151 22.57 -6.56 -14.57
CA SER A 151 23.15 -7.24 -13.38
C SER A 151 22.94 -6.47 -12.08
N GLY A 152 22.39 -5.25 -12.13
CA GLY A 152 22.23 -4.35 -10.98
C GLY A 152 20.96 -4.57 -10.16
N LYS A 153 20.36 -5.76 -10.16
CA LYS A 153 19.22 -6.11 -9.32
C LYS A 153 19.62 -6.27 -7.86
N SER A 154 18.72 -5.93 -6.95
CA SER A 154 18.89 -6.09 -5.50
C SER A 154 18.54 -7.48 -4.98
N LEU A 155 17.80 -8.26 -5.79
CA LEU A 155 17.52 -9.69 -5.62
C LEU A 155 17.57 -10.38 -6.98
N ASP A 156 18.02 -11.62 -7.01
CA ASP A 156 18.04 -12.42 -8.24
C ASP A 156 16.68 -13.05 -8.53
N VAL A 157 15.70 -12.19 -8.76
CA VAL A 157 14.33 -12.54 -9.18
C VAL A 157 13.94 -11.74 -10.43
N PRO A 158 12.92 -12.17 -11.18
CA PRO A 158 12.43 -11.44 -12.34
C PRO A 158 12.02 -10.01 -12.00
N ALA A 159 12.32 -9.06 -12.92
CA ALA A 159 11.93 -7.68 -12.77
C ALA A 159 11.62 -7.03 -14.13
N VAL A 160 10.66 -6.12 -14.14
CA VAL A 160 10.33 -5.25 -15.28
C VAL A 160 10.50 -3.79 -14.89
N TYR A 161 10.65 -2.92 -15.90
CA TYR A 161 10.58 -1.49 -15.66
C TYR A 161 9.15 -1.07 -15.31
N GLY A 162 9.00 -0.30 -14.25
CA GLY A 162 7.76 0.28 -13.74
C GLY A 162 7.76 1.80 -13.81
N ILE A 163 7.00 2.41 -12.90
CA ILE A 163 6.79 3.87 -12.84
C ILE A 163 8.11 4.64 -12.86
N GLY A 164 8.24 5.61 -13.78
CA GLY A 164 9.38 6.49 -13.88
C GLY A 164 10.73 5.79 -14.10
N GLY A 165 10.74 4.55 -14.62
CA GLY A 165 11.95 3.74 -14.77
C GLY A 165 12.37 2.97 -13.51
N SER A 166 11.61 3.03 -12.43
CA SER A 166 11.82 2.16 -11.25
C SER A 166 11.63 0.68 -11.62
N LEU A 167 12.13 -0.23 -10.79
CA LEU A 167 11.94 -1.67 -11.02
C LEU A 167 10.72 -2.20 -10.27
N LEU A 168 9.98 -3.08 -10.94
CA LEU A 168 8.95 -3.92 -10.35
C LEU A 168 9.43 -5.37 -10.36
N TYR A 169 9.76 -5.89 -9.17
CA TYR A 169 10.20 -7.26 -8.97
C TYR A 169 9.02 -8.21 -8.75
N PHE A 170 9.14 -9.46 -9.22
CA PHE A 170 8.20 -10.54 -8.96
C PHE A 170 8.84 -11.59 -8.05
N VAL A 171 8.25 -11.81 -6.87
CA VAL A 171 8.78 -12.71 -5.83
C VAL A 171 7.76 -13.81 -5.57
N ASP A 172 8.16 -15.08 -5.72
CA ASP A 172 7.32 -16.25 -5.47
C ASP A 172 7.79 -17.13 -4.30
N CYS A 173 8.92 -16.79 -3.68
CA CYS A 173 9.43 -17.42 -2.47
C CYS A 173 9.02 -16.60 -1.23
N TYR A 174 7.85 -16.91 -0.65
CA TYR A 174 7.33 -16.27 0.57
C TYR A 174 6.40 -17.22 1.32
N GLY A 175 6.05 -16.91 2.57
CA GLY A 175 5.18 -17.75 3.40
C GLY A 175 5.77 -19.15 3.62
N ASP A 176 5.02 -20.17 3.31
CA ASP A 176 5.46 -21.58 3.47
C ASP A 176 6.57 -21.99 2.49
N LYS A 177 6.79 -21.21 1.44
CA LYS A 177 7.88 -21.43 0.48
C LYS A 177 9.23 -20.89 0.97
N GLY A 178 9.30 -20.26 2.14
CA GLY A 178 10.51 -19.66 2.71
C GLY A 178 10.57 -18.15 2.56
N SER A 179 11.78 -17.61 2.42
CA SER A 179 12.03 -16.17 2.30
C SER A 179 12.94 -15.89 1.11
N PRO A 180 12.67 -14.88 0.28
CA PRO A 180 13.54 -14.52 -0.83
C PRO A 180 14.92 -14.04 -0.35
N TYR A 181 15.05 -13.68 0.92
CA TYR A 181 16.29 -13.19 1.53
C TYR A 181 17.22 -14.31 1.99
N ASP A 182 16.75 -15.56 2.17
CA ASP A 182 17.55 -16.65 2.75
C ASP A 182 18.76 -17.02 1.88
N SER A 183 18.64 -16.91 0.56
CA SER A 183 19.72 -17.23 -0.38
C SER A 183 20.79 -16.14 -0.45
N GLU A 184 20.41 -14.87 -0.44
CA GLU A 184 21.28 -13.75 -0.78
C GLU A 184 21.66 -12.87 0.42
N PHE A 185 20.94 -12.97 1.54
CA PHE A 185 21.20 -12.19 2.74
C PHE A 185 21.74 -13.06 3.87
N GLU A 186 22.52 -12.44 4.75
CA GLU A 186 22.96 -12.98 6.03
C GLU A 186 22.15 -12.33 7.14
N TRP A 187 21.42 -13.16 7.90
CA TRP A 187 20.62 -12.71 9.03
C TRP A 187 21.51 -12.27 10.19
N LEU A 188 21.17 -11.16 10.84
CA LEU A 188 21.87 -10.67 12.01
C LEU A 188 21.44 -11.48 13.25
N GLY A 189 22.33 -12.34 13.73
CA GLY A 189 22.01 -13.39 14.71
C GLY A 189 21.55 -12.93 16.10
N GLU A 190 21.68 -11.64 16.42
CA GLU A 190 21.24 -11.06 17.70
C GLU A 190 19.92 -10.28 17.58
N VAL A 191 19.33 -10.20 16.39
CA VAL A 191 18.13 -9.44 16.08
C VAL A 191 16.99 -10.39 15.77
N ASP A 192 15.78 -10.09 16.26
CA ASP A 192 14.57 -10.79 15.86
C ASP A 192 14.38 -10.64 14.34
N PRO A 193 14.33 -11.72 13.55
CA PRO A 193 14.11 -11.61 12.11
C PRO A 193 12.72 -11.08 11.74
N LYS A 194 11.79 -10.99 12.70
CA LYS A 194 10.44 -10.45 12.52
C LYS A 194 10.04 -9.48 13.64
N PRO A 195 10.76 -8.35 13.81
CA PRO A 195 10.50 -7.42 14.90
C PRO A 195 9.09 -6.83 14.75
N ALA A 196 8.38 -6.72 15.88
CA ALA A 196 7.06 -6.10 15.90
C ALA A 196 7.13 -4.56 15.70
N GLY A 197 8.28 -3.96 16.00
CA GLY A 197 8.50 -2.53 15.88
C GLY A 197 7.55 -1.71 16.74
N VAL A 198 6.86 -0.76 16.10
CA VAL A 198 5.86 0.12 16.76
C VAL A 198 4.42 -0.22 16.35
N GLY A 199 4.21 -1.39 15.70
CA GLY A 199 2.89 -1.89 15.38
C GLY A 199 2.45 -1.72 13.92
N PHE A 200 3.31 -1.21 13.02
CA PHE A 200 3.04 -1.30 11.59
C PHE A 200 3.41 -2.69 11.08
N HIS A 201 2.55 -3.31 10.27
CA HIS A 201 2.76 -4.72 9.92
C HIS A 201 2.44 -5.08 8.47
N TYR A 202 1.91 -4.15 7.65
CA TYR A 202 1.72 -4.37 6.22
C TYR A 202 1.84 -3.06 5.43
N ILE A 203 2.20 -3.17 4.14
CA ILE A 203 2.11 -2.07 3.18
C ILE A 203 0.68 -2.05 2.64
N ASP A 204 -0.03 -0.95 2.84
CA ASP A 204 -1.42 -0.78 2.39
C ASP A 204 -1.48 -0.39 0.92
N HIS A 205 -0.75 0.66 0.55
CA HIS A 205 -0.67 1.13 -0.83
C HIS A 205 0.60 1.94 -1.12
N LEU A 206 0.91 2.08 -2.40
CA LEU A 206 1.99 2.93 -2.91
C LEU A 206 1.39 3.90 -3.94
N THR A 207 1.34 5.18 -3.59
CA THR A 207 0.79 6.21 -4.48
C THR A 207 1.86 6.72 -5.45
N HIS A 208 1.50 6.79 -6.71
CA HIS A 208 2.36 7.27 -7.78
C HIS A 208 1.96 8.66 -8.25
N ASN A 209 2.94 9.53 -8.49
CA ASN A 209 2.75 10.78 -9.21
C ASN A 209 3.26 10.64 -10.63
N VAL A 210 2.44 11.04 -11.60
CA VAL A 210 2.73 10.97 -13.01
C VAL A 210 2.67 12.35 -13.67
N GLN A 211 3.36 12.50 -14.79
CA GLN A 211 3.29 13.69 -15.62
C GLN A 211 1.90 13.85 -16.23
N ARG A 212 1.50 15.07 -16.47
CA ARG A 212 0.20 15.38 -17.08
C ARG A 212 0.06 14.69 -18.44
N GLY A 213 -1.02 13.93 -18.60
CA GLY A 213 -1.31 13.11 -19.77
C GLY A 213 -0.80 11.67 -19.67
N ASN A 214 -0.08 11.29 -18.61
CA ASN A 214 0.48 9.95 -18.44
C ASN A 214 -0.38 9.03 -17.54
N MET A 215 -1.43 9.54 -16.91
CA MET A 215 -2.30 8.72 -16.05
C MET A 215 -2.87 7.51 -16.78
N ASP A 216 -3.35 7.69 -18.01
CA ASP A 216 -3.90 6.57 -18.80
C ASP A 216 -2.84 5.55 -19.20
N THR A 217 -1.60 5.97 -19.41
CA THR A 217 -0.47 5.07 -19.72
C THR A 217 -0.20 4.14 -18.55
N TRP A 218 -0.07 4.68 -17.34
CA TRP A 218 0.19 3.89 -16.14
C TRP A 218 -1.04 3.10 -15.68
N TYR A 219 -2.25 3.66 -15.87
CA TYR A 219 -3.48 2.91 -15.64
C TYR A 219 -3.50 1.64 -16.50
N ARG A 220 -3.23 1.75 -17.82
CA ARG A 220 -3.21 0.60 -18.73
C ARG A 220 -2.09 -0.38 -18.39
N PHE A 221 -0.93 0.10 -18.00
CA PHE A 221 0.15 -0.78 -17.53
C PHE A 221 -0.33 -1.72 -16.42
N TYR A 222 -1.02 -1.19 -15.42
CA TYR A 222 -1.54 -2.02 -14.32
C TYR A 222 -2.80 -2.82 -14.71
N ALA A 223 -3.72 -2.21 -15.43
CA ALA A 223 -4.99 -2.83 -15.78
C ALA A 223 -4.82 -3.95 -16.84
N ASP A 224 -4.11 -3.67 -17.92
CA ASP A 224 -4.00 -4.60 -19.03
C ASP A 224 -3.01 -5.74 -18.71
N THR A 225 -1.89 -5.42 -18.03
CA THR A 225 -0.85 -6.39 -17.72
C THR A 225 -1.22 -7.27 -16.54
N PHE A 226 -1.75 -6.69 -15.46
CA PHE A 226 -1.95 -7.37 -14.19
C PHE A 226 -3.42 -7.47 -13.76
N ASN A 227 -4.35 -7.06 -14.62
CA ASN A 227 -5.80 -7.08 -14.38
C ASN A 227 -6.26 -6.26 -13.17
N PHE A 228 -5.52 -5.18 -12.85
CA PHE A 228 -5.95 -4.22 -11.83
C PHE A 228 -7.27 -3.58 -12.22
N LYS A 229 -8.07 -3.23 -11.23
CA LYS A 229 -9.36 -2.54 -11.42
C LYS A 229 -9.30 -1.16 -10.80
N GLU A 230 -9.81 -0.17 -11.53
CA GLU A 230 -10.14 1.13 -10.94
C GLU A 230 -11.31 0.94 -9.99
N ILE A 231 -11.11 1.31 -8.73
CA ILE A 231 -12.16 1.26 -7.71
C ILE A 231 -12.71 2.63 -7.40
N ARG A 232 -11.93 3.69 -7.71
CA ARG A 232 -12.37 5.07 -7.53
C ARG A 232 -11.57 6.02 -8.41
N PHE A 233 -12.26 7.06 -8.88
CA PHE A 233 -11.66 8.23 -9.52
C PHE A 233 -11.96 9.48 -8.67
N PHE A 234 -10.95 10.30 -8.42
CA PHE A 234 -11.08 11.56 -7.70
C PHE A 234 -10.73 12.72 -8.61
N ASP A 235 -11.55 13.76 -8.55
CA ASP A 235 -11.29 15.08 -9.10
C ASP A 235 -11.27 16.05 -7.93
N ILE A 236 -10.09 16.48 -7.52
CA ILE A 236 -9.89 17.25 -6.30
C ILE A 236 -9.46 18.66 -6.65
N GLU A 237 -10.33 19.60 -6.29
CA GLU A 237 -10.09 21.03 -6.37
C GLU A 237 -9.76 21.57 -4.96
N GLY A 238 -8.58 22.18 -4.81
CA GLY A 238 -8.17 22.96 -3.65
C GLY A 238 -8.52 24.43 -3.80
N LYS A 239 -7.87 25.28 -2.99
CA LYS A 239 -8.07 26.75 -3.03
C LYS A 239 -7.35 27.42 -4.18
N ALA A 240 -6.25 26.84 -4.67
CA ALA A 240 -5.39 27.45 -5.66
C ALA A 240 -4.91 26.47 -6.75
N SER A 241 -5.10 25.18 -6.59
CA SER A 241 -4.66 24.13 -7.50
C SER A 241 -5.56 22.90 -7.44
N GLY A 242 -5.33 21.91 -8.32
CA GLY A 242 -6.10 20.67 -8.35
C GLY A 242 -5.29 19.47 -8.80
N LEU A 243 -5.85 18.28 -8.60
CA LEU A 243 -5.31 17.02 -9.11
C LEU A 243 -6.43 16.03 -9.46
N PHE A 244 -6.09 15.11 -10.34
CA PHE A 244 -6.86 13.90 -10.59
C PHE A 244 -6.15 12.71 -9.94
N SER A 245 -6.95 11.76 -9.42
CA SER A 245 -6.40 10.51 -8.88
C SER A 245 -7.25 9.32 -9.30
N ARG A 246 -6.59 8.24 -9.71
CA ARG A 246 -7.21 6.92 -9.95
C ARG A 246 -6.70 5.93 -8.93
N ALA A 247 -7.59 5.41 -8.11
CA ALA A 247 -7.27 4.37 -7.15
C ALA A 247 -7.46 2.99 -7.79
N LEU A 248 -6.37 2.26 -7.93
CA LEU A 248 -6.34 0.92 -8.51
C LEU A 248 -6.14 -0.14 -7.43
N THR A 249 -6.76 -1.29 -7.60
CA THR A 249 -6.51 -2.48 -6.79
C THR A 249 -6.22 -3.69 -7.66
N SER A 250 -5.28 -4.53 -7.21
CA SER A 250 -4.96 -5.80 -7.83
C SER A 250 -6.10 -6.82 -7.67
N PRO A 251 -6.13 -7.89 -8.49
CA PRO A 251 -7.10 -8.96 -8.33
C PRO A 251 -7.08 -9.63 -6.96
N CYS A 252 -5.91 -9.74 -6.32
CA CYS A 252 -5.79 -10.27 -4.96
C CYS A 252 -6.30 -9.30 -3.88
N GLY A 253 -6.55 -8.04 -4.22
CA GLY A 253 -6.97 -6.99 -3.28
C GLY A 253 -5.89 -6.48 -2.32
N LYS A 254 -4.69 -7.08 -2.34
CA LYS A 254 -3.59 -6.77 -1.41
C LYS A 254 -2.60 -5.73 -1.94
N ILE A 255 -2.67 -5.38 -3.23
CA ILE A 255 -1.83 -4.35 -3.84
C ILE A 255 -2.73 -3.24 -4.33
N ARG A 256 -2.50 -2.05 -3.83
CA ARG A 256 -3.25 -0.85 -4.20
C ARG A 256 -2.29 0.20 -4.70
N ILE A 257 -2.64 0.85 -5.80
CA ILE A 257 -1.81 1.85 -6.44
C ILE A 257 -2.69 3.02 -6.87
N PRO A 258 -2.83 4.06 -6.04
CA PRO A 258 -3.34 5.34 -6.51
C PRO A 258 -2.35 5.98 -7.49
N ILE A 259 -2.87 6.55 -8.58
CA ILE A 259 -2.10 7.29 -9.58
C ILE A 259 -2.63 8.72 -9.60
N ASN A 260 -1.75 9.68 -9.31
CA ASN A 260 -2.08 11.10 -9.26
C ASN A 260 -1.49 11.84 -10.46
N GLU A 261 -2.29 12.70 -11.07
CA GLU A 261 -1.91 13.60 -12.15
C GLU A 261 -2.34 15.03 -11.82
N SER A 262 -1.52 16.02 -12.13
CA SER A 262 -1.86 17.42 -11.87
C SER A 262 -2.95 17.94 -12.79
N ALA A 263 -3.91 18.69 -12.24
CA ALA A 263 -4.90 19.42 -13.03
C ALA A 263 -4.35 20.73 -13.60
N ASP A 264 -3.31 21.30 -12.97
CA ASP A 264 -2.73 22.60 -13.33
C ASP A 264 -1.23 22.69 -12.98
N ASP A 265 -0.56 23.78 -13.40
CA ASP A 265 0.89 23.96 -13.22
C ASP A 265 1.29 24.32 -11.78
N LYS A 266 0.36 24.53 -10.87
CA LYS A 266 0.57 24.93 -9.47
C LYS A 266 0.38 23.79 -8.49
N SER A 267 -0.15 22.67 -8.97
CA SER A 267 -0.43 21.49 -8.15
C SER A 267 0.82 20.99 -7.43
N GLN A 268 0.64 20.47 -6.22
CA GLN A 268 1.68 19.76 -5.48
C GLN A 268 2.31 18.59 -6.27
N ILE A 269 1.60 18.02 -7.23
CA ILE A 269 2.14 16.99 -8.12
C ILE A 269 3.25 17.58 -8.99
N GLU A 270 3.09 18.79 -9.52
CA GLU A 270 4.15 19.48 -10.27
C GLU A 270 5.37 19.82 -9.42
N GLU A 271 5.17 20.19 -8.14
CA GLU A 271 6.28 20.38 -7.19
C GLU A 271 7.05 19.07 -6.98
N TYR A 272 6.32 17.96 -6.77
CA TYR A 272 6.92 16.63 -6.68
C TYR A 272 7.73 16.28 -7.92
N LEU A 273 7.12 16.37 -9.11
CA LEU A 273 7.76 16.01 -10.40
C LEU A 273 9.05 16.80 -10.65
N LYS A 274 9.07 18.09 -10.26
CA LYS A 274 10.27 18.94 -10.36
C LYS A 274 11.35 18.53 -9.34
N ALA A 275 10.96 18.27 -8.10
CA ALA A 275 11.90 17.89 -7.04
C ALA A 275 12.48 16.51 -7.28
N TYR A 276 11.63 15.56 -7.70
CA TYR A 276 12.00 14.18 -7.99
C TYR A 276 12.64 14.01 -9.36
N LYS A 277 12.50 15.02 -10.26
CA LYS A 277 12.96 15.04 -11.65
C LYS A 277 12.31 13.96 -12.51
N GLY A 278 11.08 13.59 -12.25
CA GLY A 278 10.35 12.56 -12.98
C GLY A 278 9.14 12.01 -12.25
N GLU A 279 8.56 10.99 -12.85
CA GLU A 279 7.47 10.21 -12.27
C GLU A 279 8.01 9.25 -11.20
N GLY A 280 7.18 8.84 -10.23
CA GLY A 280 7.60 7.89 -9.22
C GLY A 280 6.64 7.73 -8.05
N ILE A 281 7.08 7.01 -7.03
CA ILE A 281 6.33 6.79 -5.80
C ILE A 281 6.32 8.09 -4.98
N GLN A 282 5.12 8.65 -4.74
CA GLN A 282 4.93 9.85 -3.93
C GLN A 282 4.90 9.52 -2.44
N HIS A 283 4.16 8.48 -2.05
CA HIS A 283 4.10 8.05 -0.66
C HIS A 283 3.88 6.54 -0.52
N ILE A 284 4.28 6.06 0.64
CA ILE A 284 4.14 4.69 1.06
C ILE A 284 3.18 4.68 2.25
N ALA A 285 2.04 4.00 2.12
CA ALA A 285 1.10 3.82 3.20
C ALA A 285 1.35 2.50 3.92
N VAL A 286 1.49 2.55 5.25
CA VAL A 286 1.70 1.39 6.10
C VAL A 286 0.60 1.28 7.15
N GLY A 287 0.12 0.06 7.36
CA GLY A 287 -1.04 -0.23 8.21
C GLY A 287 -0.68 -0.68 9.62
N SER A 288 -1.50 -0.26 10.57
CA SER A 288 -1.47 -0.64 11.99
C SER A 288 -2.88 -1.04 12.46
N ASP A 289 -2.95 -1.94 13.45
CA ASP A 289 -4.21 -2.28 14.14
C ASP A 289 -4.54 -1.28 15.27
N ASP A 290 -3.56 -0.49 15.71
CA ASP A 290 -3.74 0.62 16.67
C ASP A 290 -2.89 1.82 16.26
N LEU A 291 -3.49 2.66 15.39
CA LEU A 291 -2.81 3.84 14.86
C LEU A 291 -2.42 4.84 15.95
N TYR A 292 -3.21 4.95 17.01
CA TYR A 292 -2.92 5.88 18.10
C TYR A 292 -1.62 5.50 18.83
N THR A 293 -1.48 4.24 19.23
CA THR A 293 -0.26 3.74 19.88
C THR A 293 0.95 3.81 18.95
N SER A 294 0.78 3.44 17.69
CA SER A 294 1.87 3.51 16.69
C SER A 294 2.31 4.95 16.46
N THR A 295 1.36 5.90 16.37
CA THR A 295 1.65 7.33 16.15
C THR A 295 2.35 7.94 17.35
N ASP A 296 1.91 7.66 18.60
CA ASP A 296 2.59 8.07 19.82
C ASP A 296 4.07 7.63 19.78
N ALA A 297 4.31 6.35 19.48
CA ALA A 297 5.65 5.77 19.47
C ALA A 297 6.58 6.39 18.42
N ILE A 298 6.11 6.68 17.20
CA ILE A 298 6.95 7.32 16.17
C ILE A 298 7.15 8.82 16.44
N ALA A 299 6.14 9.50 17.04
CA ALA A 299 6.27 10.89 17.47
C ALA A 299 7.35 11.06 18.57
N GLU A 300 7.36 10.16 19.56
CA GLU A 300 8.39 10.12 20.61
C GLU A 300 9.80 9.89 20.04
N ARG A 301 9.93 9.12 18.95
CA ARG A 301 11.19 8.93 18.23
C ARG A 301 11.58 10.12 17.34
N GLY A 302 10.74 11.16 17.28
CA GLY A 302 11.04 12.43 16.62
C GLY A 302 10.55 12.55 15.17
N LEU A 303 9.79 11.59 14.63
CA LEU A 303 9.17 11.75 13.33
C LEU A 303 8.21 12.95 13.34
N LYS A 304 8.23 13.74 12.26
CA LYS A 304 7.39 14.92 12.12
C LYS A 304 6.26 14.64 11.15
N PHE A 305 5.05 15.03 11.56
CA PHE A 305 3.84 14.93 10.75
C PHE A 305 3.55 16.22 9.99
N MET A 306 2.76 16.11 8.92
CA MET A 306 2.14 17.26 8.29
C MET A 306 1.22 17.97 9.29
N PRO A 307 0.98 19.29 9.13
CA PRO A 307 0.00 20.00 9.96
C PRO A 307 -1.37 19.31 9.88
N GLY A 308 -1.98 19.07 11.02
CA GLY A 308 -3.34 18.54 11.07
C GLY A 308 -4.38 19.55 10.54
N PRO A 309 -5.59 19.09 10.21
CA PRO A 309 -6.68 19.96 9.79
C PRO A 309 -7.13 20.90 10.94
N PRO A 310 -7.85 21.97 10.64
CA PRO A 310 -8.37 22.89 11.66
C PRO A 310 -9.37 22.20 12.60
N ASP A 311 -9.59 22.79 13.78
CA ASP A 311 -10.51 22.24 14.80
C ASP A 311 -11.92 21.95 14.27
N THR A 312 -12.42 22.77 13.35
CA THR A 312 -13.73 22.59 12.72
C THR A 312 -13.88 21.24 11.98
N TYR A 313 -12.76 20.68 11.48
CA TYR A 313 -12.75 19.34 10.87
C TYR A 313 -13.16 18.28 11.90
N TYR A 314 -12.60 18.35 13.11
CA TYR A 314 -12.88 17.39 14.19
C TYR A 314 -14.28 17.60 14.80
N GLU A 315 -14.72 18.86 14.92
CA GLU A 315 -16.08 19.21 15.38
C GLU A 315 -17.15 18.59 14.47
N GLN A 316 -16.90 18.55 13.17
CA GLN A 316 -17.80 17.98 12.17
C GLN A 316 -17.60 16.47 11.96
N SER A 317 -16.58 15.84 12.58
CA SER A 317 -16.25 14.43 12.32
C SER A 317 -17.41 13.49 12.60
N ARG A 318 -18.15 13.68 13.71
CA ARG A 318 -19.30 12.85 14.08
C ARG A 318 -20.52 13.01 13.16
N THR A 319 -20.59 14.12 12.41
CA THR A 319 -21.62 14.31 11.39
C THR A 319 -21.26 13.66 10.07
N ARG A 320 -19.95 13.68 9.72
CA ARG A 320 -19.44 13.07 8.48
C ARG A 320 -19.32 11.55 8.58
N VAL A 321 -18.84 11.07 9.72
CA VAL A 321 -18.62 9.64 10.00
C VAL A 321 -19.57 9.28 11.14
N VAL A 322 -20.70 8.65 10.79
CA VAL A 322 -21.82 8.48 11.70
C VAL A 322 -21.49 7.54 12.86
N ASP A 323 -21.88 7.91 14.07
CA ASP A 323 -21.80 7.10 15.31
C ASP A 323 -20.39 6.55 15.64
N HIS A 324 -19.32 7.20 15.15
CA HIS A 324 -17.98 6.81 15.56
C HIS A 324 -17.70 7.19 17.03
N GLU A 325 -16.96 6.34 17.72
CA GLU A 325 -16.52 6.53 19.11
C GLU A 325 -15.03 6.91 19.19
N GLU A 326 -14.40 7.31 18.08
CA GLU A 326 -12.98 7.67 18.04
C GLU A 326 -12.70 8.87 18.98
N PRO A 327 -11.56 8.84 19.73
CA PRO A 327 -11.22 9.84 20.72
C PRO A 327 -10.76 11.15 20.07
N ILE A 328 -11.67 12.11 19.90
CA ILE A 328 -11.45 13.39 19.19
C ILE A 328 -10.20 14.12 19.67
N GLU A 329 -9.97 14.20 20.98
CA GLU A 329 -8.81 14.91 21.53
C GLU A 329 -7.48 14.22 21.17
N ARG A 330 -7.45 12.87 21.10
CA ARG A 330 -6.25 12.16 20.62
C ARG A 330 -6.03 12.35 19.11
N MET A 331 -7.13 12.38 18.35
CA MET A 331 -7.05 12.67 16.91
C MET A 331 -6.46 14.07 16.69
N LYS A 332 -6.94 15.10 17.40
CA LYS A 332 -6.42 16.47 17.35
C LYS A 332 -4.96 16.56 17.73
N GLN A 333 -4.56 15.86 18.80
CA GLN A 333 -3.19 15.90 19.33
C GLN A 333 -2.15 15.59 18.26
N HIS A 334 -2.40 14.64 17.38
CA HIS A 334 -1.48 14.20 16.34
C HIS A 334 -1.85 14.69 14.94
N GLY A 335 -3.05 15.18 14.74
CA GLY A 335 -3.58 15.53 13.42
C GLY A 335 -4.11 14.32 12.66
N ILE A 336 -4.58 13.27 13.37
CA ILE A 336 -5.17 12.08 12.75
C ILE A 336 -6.49 12.46 12.07
N LEU A 337 -6.62 12.05 10.82
CA LEU A 337 -7.81 12.21 9.99
C LEU A 337 -8.73 11.00 10.14
N ILE A 338 -10.04 11.21 9.99
CA ILE A 338 -11.05 10.15 10.00
C ILE A 338 -11.95 10.27 8.79
N ASP A 339 -12.24 9.13 8.14
CA ASP A 339 -13.20 9.01 7.05
C ASP A 339 -13.96 7.69 7.13
N GLY A 340 -14.94 7.49 6.24
CA GLY A 340 -15.76 6.29 6.16
C GLY A 340 -17.23 6.55 6.43
N GLU A 341 -18.02 5.48 6.43
CA GLU A 341 -19.46 5.52 6.67
C GLU A 341 -19.83 5.59 8.17
N GLY A 342 -18.87 5.31 9.05
CA GLY A 342 -19.09 5.21 10.49
C GLY A 342 -19.60 3.84 10.93
N VAL A 343 -20.56 3.82 11.87
CA VAL A 343 -21.23 2.60 12.31
C VAL A 343 -22.54 2.47 11.54
N VAL A 344 -22.60 1.49 10.65
CA VAL A 344 -23.73 1.22 9.75
C VAL A 344 -24.62 0.09 10.29
N ASP A 345 -25.66 -0.26 9.54
CA ASP A 345 -26.65 -1.26 9.89
C ASP A 345 -26.08 -2.52 10.54
N GLY A 346 -26.65 -2.92 11.69
CA GLY A 346 -26.21 -4.10 12.45
C GLY A 346 -24.94 -3.90 13.28
N GLY A 347 -24.47 -2.65 13.45
CA GLY A 347 -23.27 -2.35 14.25
C GLY A 347 -21.93 -2.61 13.54
N THR A 348 -21.95 -2.74 12.21
CA THR A 348 -20.72 -2.88 11.41
C THR A 348 -19.97 -1.55 11.34
N THR A 349 -18.72 -1.53 11.80
CA THR A 349 -17.85 -0.36 11.73
C THR A 349 -17.19 -0.27 10.35
N ARG A 350 -17.23 0.93 9.74
CA ARG A 350 -16.54 1.27 8.49
C ARG A 350 -15.85 2.61 8.66
N ILE A 351 -14.66 2.58 9.24
CA ILE A 351 -13.86 3.76 9.58
C ILE A 351 -12.44 3.57 9.08
N LEU A 352 -11.88 4.65 8.55
CA LEU A 352 -10.51 4.79 8.12
C LEU A 352 -9.86 5.92 8.91
N LEU A 353 -8.74 5.63 9.58
CA LEU A 353 -7.91 6.61 10.24
C LEU A 353 -6.60 6.77 9.46
N GLN A 354 -6.14 8.01 9.25
CA GLN A 354 -4.93 8.31 8.47
C GLN A 354 -4.14 9.46 9.12
N ILE A 355 -2.82 9.40 9.03
CA ILE A 355 -1.93 10.51 9.36
C ILE A 355 -0.71 10.47 8.44
N PHE A 356 -0.14 11.63 8.12
CA PHE A 356 0.91 11.77 7.12
C PHE A 356 2.16 12.38 7.73
N SER A 357 3.33 11.79 7.44
CA SER A 357 4.60 12.42 7.77
C SER A 357 4.84 13.64 6.88
N LYS A 358 5.72 14.55 7.30
CA LYS A 358 6.35 15.47 6.35
C LYS A 358 7.10 14.69 5.29
N THR A 359 7.50 15.35 4.20
CA THR A 359 8.43 14.77 3.23
C THR A 359 9.74 14.44 3.93
N VAL A 360 10.19 13.17 3.80
CA VAL A 360 11.31 12.63 4.57
C VAL A 360 12.35 11.91 3.71
N ILE A 361 12.02 11.61 2.44
CA ILE A 361 12.92 11.02 1.44
C ILE A 361 12.82 11.89 0.18
N GLY A 362 13.54 13.02 0.13
CA GLY A 362 13.28 14.01 -0.90
C GLY A 362 11.82 14.46 -0.85
N PRO A 363 11.05 14.40 -1.95
CA PRO A 363 9.63 14.77 -1.96
C PRO A 363 8.70 13.63 -1.49
N ILE A 364 9.24 12.46 -1.15
CA ILE A 364 8.46 11.28 -0.71
C ILE A 364 8.11 11.41 0.78
N PHE A 365 6.90 10.98 1.16
CA PHE A 365 6.43 10.92 2.54
C PHE A 365 5.80 9.56 2.88
N PHE A 366 5.47 9.35 4.15
CA PHE A 366 4.75 8.17 4.61
C PHE A 366 3.34 8.53 5.06
N GLU A 367 2.43 7.62 4.77
CA GLU A 367 1.10 7.57 5.34
C GLU A 367 1.03 6.45 6.36
N PHE A 368 0.39 6.71 7.48
CA PHE A 368 0.11 5.72 8.51
C PHE A 368 -1.40 5.56 8.61
N ILE A 369 -1.89 4.31 8.51
CA ILE A 369 -3.29 4.03 8.31
C ILE A 369 -3.80 2.95 9.25
N GLN A 370 -5.05 3.10 9.72
CA GLN A 370 -5.81 2.03 10.36
C GLN A 370 -7.15 1.87 9.69
N ARG A 371 -7.45 0.65 9.24
CA ARG A 371 -8.73 0.28 8.64
C ARG A 371 -9.58 -0.46 9.65
N LYS A 372 -10.69 0.15 10.05
CA LYS A 372 -11.73 -0.45 10.89
C LYS A 372 -12.93 -0.79 10.02
N GLY A 373 -12.74 -1.78 9.12
CA GLY A 373 -13.78 -2.25 8.20
C GLY A 373 -14.06 -1.35 6.99
N ASP A 374 -13.35 -0.24 6.82
CA ASP A 374 -13.43 0.61 5.63
C ASP A 374 -12.36 0.22 4.62
N ASP A 375 -12.79 0.02 3.37
CA ASP A 375 -11.97 -0.41 2.25
C ASP A 375 -11.65 0.75 1.29
N GLY A 376 -12.14 1.95 1.57
CA GLY A 376 -11.95 3.15 0.77
C GLY A 376 -10.54 3.73 0.86
N PHE A 377 -10.33 4.84 0.16
CA PHE A 377 -9.08 5.62 0.20
C PHE A 377 -9.22 6.90 1.03
N GLY A 378 -10.34 7.08 1.75
CA GLY A 378 -10.54 8.26 2.57
C GLY A 378 -10.80 9.52 1.73
N GLU A 379 -11.90 9.56 0.99
CA GLU A 379 -12.23 10.69 0.09
C GLU A 379 -12.20 12.04 0.82
N GLY A 380 -12.82 12.11 2.01
CA GLY A 380 -12.82 13.31 2.85
C GLY A 380 -11.43 13.63 3.39
N ASN A 381 -10.64 12.62 3.72
CA ASN A 381 -9.27 12.77 4.19
C ASN A 381 -8.33 13.20 3.07
N PHE A 382 -8.53 12.69 1.84
CA PHE A 382 -7.71 13.07 0.68
C PHE A 382 -7.82 14.58 0.40
N LYS A 383 -9.04 15.14 0.47
CA LYS A 383 -9.22 16.59 0.35
C LYS A 383 -8.51 17.35 1.48
N ALA A 384 -8.63 16.87 2.73
CA ALA A 384 -7.97 17.48 3.87
C ALA A 384 -6.44 17.42 3.76
N LEU A 385 -5.87 16.30 3.29
CA LEU A 385 -4.45 16.17 2.98
C LEU A 385 -4.02 17.17 1.90
N PHE A 386 -4.75 17.24 0.80
CA PHE A 386 -4.46 18.15 -0.30
C PHE A 386 -4.44 19.61 0.17
N GLU A 387 -5.43 20.04 0.94
CA GLU A 387 -5.50 21.39 1.52
C GLU A 387 -4.36 21.65 2.51
N SER A 388 -3.90 20.63 3.26
CA SER A 388 -2.76 20.74 4.17
C SER A 388 -1.44 20.95 3.43
N ILE A 389 -1.20 20.19 2.36
CA ILE A 389 0.00 20.35 1.52
C ILE A 389 -0.03 21.71 0.80
N GLU A 390 -1.18 22.13 0.29
CA GLU A 390 -1.35 23.45 -0.34
C GLU A 390 -1.06 24.58 0.65
N ALA A 391 -1.51 24.47 1.91
CA ALA A 391 -1.19 25.43 2.96
C ALA A 391 0.32 25.46 3.28
N ASP A 392 1.01 24.32 3.28
CA ASP A 392 2.47 24.26 3.43
C ASP A 392 3.18 24.91 2.23
N GLN A 393 2.73 24.69 1.01
CA GLN A 393 3.24 25.36 -0.21
C GLN A 393 3.10 26.89 -0.10
N ILE A 394 1.97 27.38 0.41
CA ILE A 394 1.73 28.81 0.64
C ILE A 394 2.69 29.32 1.71
N ALA A 395 2.84 28.61 2.82
CA ALA A 395 3.74 29.00 3.91
C ALA A 395 5.21 29.06 3.49
N ARG A 396 5.64 28.18 2.58
CA ARG A 396 6.99 28.19 1.99
C ARG A 396 7.16 29.21 0.84
N GLY A 397 6.09 29.88 0.43
CA GLY A 397 6.11 30.85 -0.66
C GLY A 397 6.19 30.24 -2.07
N VAL A 398 5.97 28.94 -2.21
CA VAL A 398 5.90 28.21 -3.48
C VAL A 398 4.60 28.54 -4.22
N LEU A 399 3.51 28.66 -3.46
CA LEU A 399 2.18 28.99 -3.94
C LEU A 399 1.73 30.33 -3.34
N LYS A 400 1.06 31.17 -4.15
CA LYS A 400 0.45 32.42 -3.65
C LYS A 400 -0.98 32.12 -3.20
N ALA A 401 -1.33 32.58 -2.00
CA ALA A 401 -2.71 32.60 -1.57
C ALA A 401 -3.52 33.43 -2.57
N SER A 402 -4.62 32.87 -3.10
CA SER A 402 -5.55 33.55 -4.00
C SER A 402 -6.44 34.53 -3.23
#